data_9b596dcf1802d8355ccb0155c9262cb3
#
_entry.id   9b596dcf1802d8355ccb0155c9262cb3
#
_cell.length_a   1.000
_cell.length_b   1.000
_cell.length_c   1.000
_cell.angle_alpha   90.00
_cell.angle_beta   90.00
_cell.angle_gamma   90.00
#
_symmetry.space_group_name_H-M   'P 1'
#
loop_
_entity.id
_entity.type
_entity.pdbx_description
1 polymer ?
#
loop_
_entity_poly.entity_id
_entity_poly.type
_entity_poly.pdbx_seq_one_letter_code
_entity_poly.pdbx_strand_id
1 'polypeptide(L)'
;MMNKKKWIKFLVYGMIGAVLTMIGDCLLLGVDTREAVGSLGQYIVSAQKVSYTRIGLAGSFGYVGIPLTAFGFYVLYLMLEKKDSMLARLYRASVYGYIALGGAIHIICCYLLTGMKKDLETGTCAEGILTAVLAEQGGYIVPCFIVFFIFYFMNIITMILLIVKKKTCLPRWMWKWSHWQTAGKNFYRKQQQNFPKHGHIHMEWS
;
A
#
# COMPACT_ATOMS: atom_id res chain seq x y z
N MET A 1 -27.31 -4.19 -3.65
CA MET A 1 -26.49 -2.94 -3.54
C MET A 1 -26.00 -2.80 -2.12
N MET A 2 -24.73 -2.44 -1.92
CA MET A 2 -24.18 -2.22 -0.58
C MET A 2 -24.66 -0.88 -0.01
N ASN A 3 -25.08 -0.86 1.28
CA ASN A 3 -25.58 0.35 1.93
C ASN A 3 -24.46 1.42 2.01
N LYS A 4 -24.79 2.72 1.84
CA LYS A 4 -23.89 3.87 1.93
C LYS A 4 -23.02 3.84 3.20
N LYS A 5 -23.62 3.46 4.35
CA LYS A 5 -22.90 3.33 5.63
C LYS A 5 -21.78 2.27 5.57
N LYS A 6 -21.97 1.15 4.85
CA LYS A 6 -20.95 0.12 4.68
C LYS A 6 -19.80 0.61 3.79
N TRP A 7 -20.09 1.39 2.75
CA TRP A 7 -19.07 1.99 1.88
C TRP A 7 -18.14 2.91 2.67
N ILE A 8 -18.74 3.81 3.48
CA ILE A 8 -17.96 4.73 4.32
C ILE A 8 -17.07 3.95 5.29
N LYS A 9 -17.61 2.93 5.97
CA LYS A 9 -16.81 2.10 6.88
C LYS A 9 -15.62 1.45 6.20
N PHE A 10 -15.83 0.88 5.01
CA PHE A 10 -14.73 0.23 4.28
C PHE A 10 -13.68 1.23 3.80
N LEU A 11 -14.07 2.42 3.36
CA LEU A 11 -13.13 3.50 3.04
C LEU A 11 -12.32 3.91 4.28
N VAL A 12 -12.97 4.07 5.42
CA VAL A 12 -12.29 4.42 6.67
C VAL A 12 -11.28 3.33 7.06
N TYR A 13 -11.66 2.05 7.00
CA TYR A 13 -10.71 0.96 7.28
C TYR A 13 -9.55 0.95 6.29
N GLY A 14 -9.81 1.16 5.00
CA GLY A 14 -8.76 1.28 4.00
C GLY A 14 -7.81 2.46 4.26
N MET A 15 -8.35 3.61 4.68
CA MET A 15 -7.54 4.77 5.08
C MET A 15 -6.71 4.51 6.34
N ILE A 16 -7.30 3.89 7.36
CA ILE A 16 -6.56 3.47 8.57
C ILE A 16 -5.42 2.53 8.16
N GLY A 17 -5.69 1.54 7.31
CA GLY A 17 -4.67 0.65 6.79
C GLY A 17 -3.52 1.38 6.09
N ALA A 18 -3.83 2.33 5.21
CA ALA A 18 -2.83 3.13 4.51
C ALA A 18 -1.98 3.98 5.47
N VAL A 19 -2.62 4.59 6.48
CA VAL A 19 -1.90 5.38 7.51
C VAL A 19 -0.99 4.48 8.35
N LEU A 20 -1.46 3.31 8.78
CA LEU A 20 -0.64 2.35 9.53
C LEU A 20 0.57 1.89 8.71
N THR A 21 0.37 1.53 7.44
CA THR A 21 1.47 1.14 6.55
C THR A 21 2.48 2.28 6.41
N MET A 22 2.02 3.50 6.17
CA MET A 22 2.88 4.68 6.07
C MET A 22 3.68 4.92 7.36
N ILE A 23 3.05 4.77 8.53
CA ILE A 23 3.75 4.88 9.82
C ILE A 23 4.81 3.77 9.93
N GLY A 24 4.49 2.54 9.53
CA GLY A 24 5.44 1.43 9.49
C GLY A 24 6.65 1.74 8.62
N ASP A 25 6.45 2.24 7.41
CA ASP A 25 7.52 2.64 6.49
C ASP A 25 8.35 3.79 7.05
N CYS A 26 7.72 4.81 7.65
CA CYS A 26 8.43 5.92 8.30
C CYS A 26 9.27 5.45 9.50
N LEU A 27 8.81 4.46 10.25
CA LEU A 27 9.56 3.87 11.35
C LEU A 27 10.79 3.10 10.85
N LEU A 28 10.71 2.43 9.71
CA LEU A 28 11.84 1.70 9.11
C LEU A 28 12.83 2.62 8.42
N LEU A 29 12.35 3.55 7.59
CA LEU A 29 13.15 4.31 6.64
C LEU A 29 13.42 5.75 7.12
N GLY A 30 12.68 6.26 8.10
CA GLY A 30 12.75 7.64 8.56
C GLY A 30 13.96 7.91 9.47
N VAL A 31 15.17 7.57 9.01
CA VAL A 31 16.43 7.88 9.67
C VAL A 31 17.31 8.74 8.77
N ASP A 32 18.18 9.54 9.38
CA ASP A 32 19.14 10.34 8.62
C ASP A 32 20.25 9.43 8.06
N THR A 33 20.28 9.29 6.75
CA THR A 33 21.23 8.47 5.99
C THR A 33 22.19 9.31 5.14
N ARG A 34 22.33 10.61 5.42
CA ARG A 34 23.23 11.51 4.63
C ARG A 34 24.70 11.08 4.62
N GLU A 35 25.12 10.34 5.64
CA GLU A 35 26.48 9.79 5.75
C GLU A 35 26.69 8.53 4.88
N ALA A 36 25.61 7.98 4.32
CA ALA A 36 25.66 6.73 3.59
C ALA A 36 26.24 6.92 2.18
N VAL A 37 27.16 6.06 1.79
CA VAL A 37 27.71 6.00 0.44
C VAL A 37 26.93 4.95 -0.36
N GLY A 38 26.18 5.43 -1.37
CA GLY A 38 25.35 4.57 -2.24
C GLY A 38 24.08 4.02 -1.58
N SER A 39 23.21 3.42 -2.37
CA SER A 39 21.92 2.88 -1.90
C SER A 39 22.09 1.82 -0.81
N LEU A 40 23.14 1.05 -0.89
CA LEU A 40 23.46 0.00 0.05
C LEU A 40 23.88 0.53 1.43
N GLY A 41 24.72 1.58 1.44
CA GLY A 41 25.11 2.26 2.66
C GLY A 41 23.93 2.81 3.44
N GLN A 42 22.84 3.20 2.76
CA GLN A 42 21.62 3.68 3.42
C GLN A 42 20.97 2.60 4.31
N TYR A 43 20.93 1.35 3.88
CA TYR A 43 20.40 0.25 4.69
C TYR A 43 21.27 -0.05 5.90
N ILE A 44 22.59 0.01 5.73
CA ILE A 44 23.55 -0.20 6.82
C ILE A 44 23.43 0.89 7.88
N VAL A 45 23.41 2.16 7.47
CA VAL A 45 23.22 3.30 8.38
C VAL A 45 21.85 3.23 9.06
N SER A 46 20.81 2.80 8.35
CA SER A 46 19.50 2.57 8.93
C SER A 46 19.55 1.47 10.00
N ALA A 47 20.21 0.34 9.73
CA ALA A 47 20.34 -0.76 10.67
C ALA A 47 21.07 -0.32 11.96
N GLN A 48 22.09 0.53 11.84
CA GLN A 48 22.81 1.08 13.00
C GLN A 48 21.92 1.98 13.86
N LYS A 49 21.17 2.90 13.22
CA LYS A 49 20.44 3.98 13.92
C LYS A 49 19.05 3.57 14.43
N VAL A 50 18.43 2.51 13.87
CA VAL A 50 17.07 2.09 14.26
C VAL A 50 17.13 1.12 15.44
N SER A 51 16.32 1.34 16.48
CA SER A 51 16.20 0.40 17.61
C SER A 51 15.37 -0.85 17.25
N TYR A 52 15.62 -1.97 17.93
CA TYR A 52 14.83 -3.20 17.77
C TYR A 52 13.34 -2.97 18.02
N THR A 53 12.98 -2.20 19.04
CA THR A 53 11.57 -1.84 19.31
C THR A 53 10.94 -1.11 18.15
N ARG A 54 11.67 -0.17 17.52
CA ARG A 54 11.19 0.58 16.37
C ARG A 54 10.98 -0.32 15.15
N ILE A 55 11.89 -1.29 14.91
CA ILE A 55 11.75 -2.29 13.86
C ILE A 55 10.53 -3.17 14.12
N GLY A 56 10.33 -3.64 15.36
CA GLY A 56 9.17 -4.46 15.73
C GLY A 56 7.84 -3.73 15.57
N LEU A 57 7.75 -2.47 15.97
CA LEU A 57 6.58 -1.63 15.76
C LEU A 57 6.30 -1.40 14.27
N ALA A 58 7.35 -1.11 13.50
CA ALA A 58 7.23 -0.96 12.05
C ALA A 58 6.64 -2.21 11.40
N GLY A 59 7.19 -3.39 11.74
CA GLY A 59 6.70 -4.68 11.26
C GLY A 59 5.22 -4.90 11.59
N SER A 60 4.83 -4.62 12.83
CA SER A 60 3.44 -4.77 13.28
C SER A 60 2.48 -3.85 12.52
N PHE A 61 2.85 -2.58 12.35
CA PHE A 61 2.02 -1.62 11.62
C PHE A 61 1.87 -1.97 10.13
N GLY A 62 2.95 -2.39 9.48
CA GLY A 62 2.86 -2.80 8.07
C GLY A 62 2.09 -4.10 7.90
N TYR A 63 2.33 -5.10 8.76
CA TYR A 63 1.63 -6.38 8.71
C TYR A 63 0.11 -6.24 8.88
N VAL A 64 -0.35 -5.36 9.77
CA VAL A 64 -1.78 -5.09 9.97
C VAL A 64 -2.30 -4.09 8.94
N GLY A 65 -1.52 -3.06 8.62
CA GLY A 65 -1.93 -1.98 7.73
C GLY A 65 -2.22 -2.45 6.31
N ILE A 66 -1.34 -3.26 5.72
CA ILE A 66 -1.49 -3.73 4.34
C ILE A 66 -2.78 -4.52 4.12
N PRO A 67 -3.15 -5.53 4.91
CA PRO A 67 -4.45 -6.19 4.78
C PRO A 67 -5.65 -5.25 4.97
N LEU A 68 -5.56 -4.27 5.85
CA LEU A 68 -6.64 -3.30 6.04
C LEU A 68 -6.86 -2.42 4.80
N THR A 69 -5.83 -2.15 3.99
CA THR A 69 -6.00 -1.43 2.72
C THR A 69 -6.91 -2.18 1.74
N ALA A 70 -7.07 -3.52 1.90
CA ALA A 70 -7.98 -4.32 1.09
C ALA A 70 -9.41 -3.78 1.07
N PHE A 71 -9.89 -3.23 2.19
CA PHE A 71 -11.22 -2.65 2.26
C PHE A 71 -11.36 -1.43 1.33
N GLY A 72 -10.34 -0.59 1.25
CA GLY A 72 -10.30 0.54 0.32
C GLY A 72 -10.25 0.08 -1.14
N PHE A 73 -9.40 -0.87 -1.48
CA PHE A 73 -9.32 -1.45 -2.82
C PHE A 73 -10.62 -2.15 -3.24
N TYR A 74 -11.30 -2.81 -2.29
CA TYR A 74 -12.60 -3.41 -2.56
C TYR A 74 -13.66 -2.36 -2.93
N VAL A 75 -13.68 -1.22 -2.24
CA VAL A 75 -14.58 -0.11 -2.60
C VAL A 75 -14.25 0.42 -4.00
N LEU A 76 -12.97 0.61 -4.33
CA LEU A 76 -12.55 1.01 -5.67
C LEU A 76 -13.01 0.00 -6.74
N TYR A 77 -12.89 -1.31 -6.46
CA TYR A 77 -13.42 -2.35 -7.34
C TYR A 77 -14.93 -2.25 -7.55
N LEU A 78 -15.69 -1.93 -6.49
CA LEU A 78 -17.14 -1.74 -6.60
C LEU A 78 -17.53 -0.52 -7.46
N MET A 79 -16.64 0.46 -7.61
CA MET A 79 -16.82 1.64 -8.44
C MET A 79 -16.57 1.39 -9.94
N LEU A 80 -16.17 0.19 -10.33
CA LEU A 80 -15.98 -0.16 -11.74
C LEU A 80 -17.32 -0.34 -12.45
N GLU A 81 -17.48 0.26 -13.63
CA GLU A 81 -18.71 0.15 -14.44
C GLU A 81 -18.94 -1.28 -14.96
N LYS A 82 -17.86 -1.93 -15.44
CA LYS A 82 -17.89 -3.30 -15.95
C LYS A 82 -16.91 -4.18 -15.19
N LYS A 83 -17.41 -4.92 -14.21
CA LYS A 83 -16.58 -5.78 -13.34
C LYS A 83 -15.99 -6.99 -14.05
N ASP A 84 -16.60 -7.42 -15.16
CA ASP A 84 -16.14 -8.58 -15.94
C ASP A 84 -15.16 -8.23 -17.05
N SER A 85 -14.82 -6.95 -17.21
CA SER A 85 -13.80 -6.55 -18.17
C SER A 85 -12.43 -7.12 -17.80
N MET A 86 -11.59 -7.39 -18.80
CA MET A 86 -10.23 -7.88 -18.60
C MET A 86 -9.43 -6.98 -17.63
N LEU A 87 -9.55 -5.64 -17.77
CA LEU A 87 -8.88 -4.70 -16.87
C LEU A 87 -9.38 -4.81 -15.42
N ALA A 88 -10.68 -5.02 -15.20
CA ALA A 88 -11.24 -5.20 -13.88
C ALA A 88 -10.77 -6.51 -13.23
N ARG A 89 -10.64 -7.58 -14.03
CA ARG A 89 -10.07 -8.86 -13.56
C ARG A 89 -8.60 -8.73 -13.20
N LEU A 90 -7.80 -8.03 -14.04
CA LEU A 90 -6.40 -7.74 -13.77
C LEU A 90 -6.24 -6.89 -12.51
N TYR A 91 -7.06 -5.83 -12.35
CA TYR A 91 -7.07 -5.03 -11.14
C TYR A 91 -7.34 -5.88 -9.91
N ARG A 92 -8.37 -6.72 -9.93
CA ARG A 92 -8.69 -7.62 -8.82
C ARG A 92 -7.55 -8.58 -8.49
N ALA A 93 -6.96 -9.21 -9.51
CA ALA A 93 -5.83 -10.13 -9.33
C ALA A 93 -4.61 -9.41 -8.73
N SER A 94 -4.31 -8.19 -9.20
CA SER A 94 -3.20 -7.38 -8.69
C SER A 94 -3.41 -6.98 -7.22
N VAL A 95 -4.64 -6.62 -6.83
CA VAL A 95 -4.97 -6.31 -5.44
C VAL A 95 -4.77 -7.54 -4.55
N TYR A 96 -5.23 -8.72 -4.97
CA TYR A 96 -5.00 -9.95 -4.20
C TYR A 96 -3.52 -10.27 -4.05
N GLY A 97 -2.73 -10.19 -5.14
CA GLY A 97 -1.29 -10.42 -5.08
C GLY A 97 -0.58 -9.40 -4.17
N TYR A 98 -0.93 -8.12 -4.29
CA TYR A 98 -0.38 -7.06 -3.44
C TYR A 98 -0.66 -7.31 -1.95
N ILE A 99 -1.90 -7.67 -1.59
CA ILE A 99 -2.28 -7.89 -0.20
C ILE A 99 -1.63 -9.17 0.35
N ALA A 100 -1.63 -10.24 -0.44
CA ALA A 100 -1.06 -11.53 -0.01
C ALA A 100 0.45 -11.43 0.25
N LEU A 101 1.18 -10.72 -0.59
CA LEU A 101 2.63 -10.60 -0.50
C LEU A 101 3.09 -9.40 0.33
N GLY A 102 2.33 -8.28 0.33
CA GLY A 102 2.78 -7.02 0.91
C GLY A 102 3.08 -7.13 2.40
N GLY A 103 2.22 -7.78 3.18
CA GLY A 103 2.45 -8.00 4.61
C GLY A 103 3.70 -8.86 4.86
N ALA A 104 3.89 -9.93 4.07
CA ALA A 104 5.06 -10.79 4.15
C ALA A 104 6.35 -10.04 3.80
N ILE A 105 6.35 -9.26 2.71
CA ILE A 105 7.49 -8.43 2.31
C ILE A 105 7.86 -7.43 3.41
N HIS A 106 6.88 -6.79 4.03
CA HIS A 106 7.14 -5.83 5.10
C HIS A 106 7.82 -6.49 6.30
N ILE A 107 7.38 -7.69 6.69
CA ILE A 107 8.03 -8.49 7.74
C ILE A 107 9.44 -8.93 7.32
N ILE A 108 9.63 -9.36 6.07
CA ILE A 108 10.95 -9.72 5.54
C ILE A 108 11.91 -8.53 5.64
N CYS A 109 11.48 -7.31 5.28
CA CYS A 109 12.29 -6.10 5.43
C CYS A 109 12.70 -5.86 6.89
N CYS A 110 11.78 -6.04 7.84
CA CYS A 110 12.07 -5.92 9.27
C CYS A 110 13.06 -6.99 9.74
N TYR A 111 12.88 -8.22 9.29
CA TYR A 111 13.78 -9.34 9.61
C TYR A 111 15.20 -9.09 9.10
N LEU A 112 15.34 -8.67 7.83
CA LEU A 112 16.64 -8.32 7.25
C LEU A 112 17.33 -7.20 8.02
N LEU A 113 16.60 -6.13 8.36
CA LEU A 113 17.14 -5.01 9.10
C LEU A 113 17.60 -5.43 10.52
N THR A 114 16.83 -6.34 11.16
CA THR A 114 17.18 -6.91 12.47
C THR A 114 18.47 -7.74 12.39
N GLY A 115 18.59 -8.59 11.36
CA GLY A 115 19.79 -9.40 11.11
C GLY A 115 21.02 -8.52 10.90
N MET A 116 20.92 -7.54 9.99
CA MET A 116 22.00 -6.60 9.72
C MET A 116 22.44 -5.84 10.98
N LYS A 117 21.48 -5.38 11.81
CA LYS A 117 21.77 -4.72 13.06
C LYS A 117 22.53 -5.62 14.03
N LYS A 118 22.10 -6.85 14.21
CA LYS A 118 22.74 -7.84 15.07
C LYS A 118 24.19 -8.11 14.63
N ASP A 119 24.41 -8.29 13.32
CA ASP A 119 25.74 -8.55 12.78
C ASP A 119 26.67 -7.35 12.97
N LEU A 120 26.16 -6.12 12.81
CA LEU A 120 26.94 -4.90 13.11
C LEU A 120 27.31 -4.79 14.58
N GLU A 121 26.44 -5.17 15.50
CA GLU A 121 26.70 -5.17 16.95
C GLU A 121 27.74 -6.24 17.34
N THR A 122 27.86 -7.33 16.58
CA THR A 122 28.90 -8.36 16.77
C THR A 122 30.24 -8.03 16.13
N GLY A 123 30.36 -6.86 15.51
CA GLY A 123 31.60 -6.39 14.87
C GLY A 123 31.87 -6.92 13.48
N THR A 124 30.87 -7.52 12.84
CA THR A 124 31.00 -7.98 11.44
C THR A 124 31.08 -6.77 10.50
N CYS A 125 31.98 -6.82 9.52
CA CYS A 125 32.14 -5.74 8.54
C CYS A 125 30.85 -5.56 7.74
N ALA A 126 30.39 -4.31 7.59
CA ALA A 126 29.15 -3.95 6.92
C ALA A 126 29.01 -4.47 5.48
N GLU A 127 30.14 -4.51 4.75
CA GLU A 127 30.16 -5.05 3.37
C GLU A 127 29.99 -6.59 3.35
N GLY A 128 30.53 -7.28 4.35
CA GLY A 128 30.39 -8.73 4.51
C GLY A 128 28.97 -9.16 4.84
N ILE A 129 28.27 -8.39 5.67
CA ILE A 129 26.90 -8.67 6.12
C ILE A 129 25.95 -8.76 4.94
N LEU A 130 25.98 -7.77 4.05
CA LEU A 130 25.05 -7.77 2.92
C LEU A 130 25.39 -8.85 1.90
N THR A 131 26.68 -9.09 1.65
CA THR A 131 27.10 -10.17 0.75
C THR A 131 26.63 -11.51 1.31
N ALA A 132 26.74 -11.75 2.61
CA ALA A 132 26.24 -12.94 3.27
C ALA A 132 24.70 -13.07 3.16
N VAL A 133 23.97 -12.01 3.46
CA VAL A 133 22.50 -12.00 3.36
C VAL A 133 22.04 -12.25 1.92
N LEU A 134 22.67 -11.63 0.93
CA LEU A 134 22.33 -11.87 -0.48
C LEU A 134 22.72 -13.28 -0.95
N ALA A 135 23.84 -13.82 -0.51
CA ALA A 135 24.28 -15.17 -0.85
C ALA A 135 23.35 -16.24 -0.24
N GLU A 136 22.97 -16.07 1.03
CA GLU A 136 22.17 -17.06 1.76
C GLU A 136 20.67 -16.95 1.47
N GLN A 137 20.17 -15.74 1.37
CA GLN A 137 18.73 -15.46 1.34
C GLN A 137 18.26 -14.87 0.01
N GLY A 138 19.16 -14.39 -0.84
CA GLY A 138 18.83 -13.74 -2.11
C GLY A 138 18.04 -14.65 -3.06
N GLY A 139 18.30 -15.96 -3.02
CA GLY A 139 17.65 -16.95 -3.87
C GLY A 139 16.12 -17.01 -3.71
N TYR A 140 15.56 -16.65 -2.56
CA TYR A 140 14.11 -16.62 -2.34
C TYR A 140 13.58 -15.20 -2.07
N ILE A 141 14.35 -14.33 -1.44
CA ILE A 141 13.91 -12.96 -1.16
C ILE A 141 13.75 -12.15 -2.45
N VAL A 142 14.74 -12.20 -3.34
CA VAL A 142 14.71 -11.43 -4.60
C VAL A 142 13.50 -11.81 -5.48
N PRO A 143 13.21 -13.10 -5.75
CA PRO A 143 11.98 -13.48 -6.44
C PRO A 143 10.70 -12.99 -5.78
N CYS A 144 10.59 -13.05 -4.45
CA CYS A 144 9.42 -12.55 -3.72
C CYS A 144 9.22 -11.04 -3.94
N PHE A 145 10.29 -10.24 -3.88
CA PHE A 145 10.25 -8.82 -4.18
C PHE A 145 9.84 -8.54 -5.62
N ILE A 146 10.40 -9.27 -6.59
CA ILE A 146 10.05 -9.11 -8.01
C ILE A 146 8.55 -9.37 -8.22
N VAL A 147 8.03 -10.47 -7.68
CA VAL A 147 6.60 -10.82 -7.82
C VAL A 147 5.72 -9.78 -7.13
N PHE A 148 6.11 -9.31 -5.94
CA PHE A 148 5.39 -8.24 -5.24
C PHE A 148 5.33 -6.95 -6.08
N PHE A 149 6.46 -6.50 -6.63
CA PHE A 149 6.51 -5.31 -7.46
C PHE A 149 5.70 -5.45 -8.75
N ILE A 150 5.65 -6.64 -9.36
CA ILE A 150 4.78 -6.91 -10.51
C ILE A 150 3.32 -6.65 -10.12
N PHE A 151 2.82 -7.20 -9.01
CA PHE A 151 1.46 -6.95 -8.56
C PHE A 151 1.22 -5.50 -8.15
N TYR A 152 2.18 -4.87 -7.49
CA TYR A 152 2.11 -3.46 -7.10
C TYR A 152 1.96 -2.53 -8.30
N PHE A 153 2.85 -2.64 -9.30
CA PHE A 153 2.76 -1.84 -10.51
C PHE A 153 1.54 -2.19 -11.36
N MET A 154 1.17 -3.46 -11.47
CA MET A 154 -0.04 -3.89 -12.16
C MET A 154 -1.30 -3.26 -11.52
N ASN A 155 -1.36 -3.17 -10.18
CA ASN A 155 -2.45 -2.48 -9.48
C ASN A 155 -2.54 -1.00 -9.89
N ILE A 156 -1.43 -0.28 -9.82
CA ILE A 156 -1.38 1.15 -10.18
C ILE A 156 -1.76 1.35 -11.65
N ILE A 157 -1.13 0.62 -12.56
CA ILE A 157 -1.32 0.76 -14.01
C ILE A 157 -2.77 0.43 -14.41
N THR A 158 -3.32 -0.68 -13.91
CA THR A 158 -4.70 -1.06 -14.22
C THR A 158 -5.71 -0.05 -13.70
N MET A 159 -5.49 0.50 -12.51
CA MET A 159 -6.35 1.54 -11.95
C MET A 159 -6.29 2.83 -12.77
N ILE A 160 -5.09 3.28 -13.15
CA ILE A 160 -4.91 4.45 -14.03
C ILE A 160 -5.64 4.22 -15.36
N LEU A 161 -5.44 3.07 -16.00
CA LEU A 161 -6.09 2.74 -17.27
C LEU A 161 -7.64 2.72 -17.15
N LEU A 162 -8.17 2.21 -16.04
CA LEU A 162 -9.61 2.20 -15.77
C LEU A 162 -10.16 3.62 -15.63
N ILE A 163 -9.45 4.52 -14.94
CA ILE A 163 -9.82 5.93 -14.79
C ILE A 163 -9.74 6.66 -16.15
N VAL A 164 -8.63 6.53 -16.87
CA VAL A 164 -8.40 7.19 -18.17
C VAL A 164 -9.43 6.74 -19.21
N LYS A 165 -9.75 5.44 -19.25
CA LYS A 165 -10.76 4.87 -20.14
C LYS A 165 -12.21 5.13 -19.70
N LYS A 166 -12.43 5.93 -18.66
CA LYS A 166 -13.78 6.22 -18.09
C LYS A 166 -14.56 4.95 -17.72
N LYS A 167 -13.90 3.90 -17.28
CA LYS A 167 -14.54 2.65 -16.82
C LYS A 167 -14.81 2.62 -15.33
N THR A 168 -14.66 3.77 -14.67
CA THR A 168 -14.94 4.00 -13.25
C THR A 168 -15.80 5.24 -13.11
N CYS A 169 -16.53 5.36 -12.01
CA CYS A 169 -17.20 6.60 -11.64
C CYS A 169 -16.21 7.67 -11.13
N LEU A 170 -14.93 7.38 -11.09
CA LEU A 170 -13.90 8.32 -10.67
C LEU A 170 -13.60 9.33 -11.78
N PRO A 171 -13.45 10.63 -11.47
CA PRO A 171 -13.14 11.65 -12.46
C PRO A 171 -11.73 11.47 -13.02
N ARG A 172 -11.55 11.76 -14.31
CA ARG A 172 -10.28 11.55 -15.03
C ARG A 172 -9.07 12.24 -14.39
N TRP A 173 -9.26 13.37 -13.74
CA TRP A 173 -8.14 14.10 -13.13
C TRP A 173 -7.58 13.40 -11.86
N MET A 174 -8.27 12.41 -11.31
CA MET A 174 -7.75 11.63 -10.17
C MET A 174 -6.47 10.84 -10.50
N TRP A 175 -6.14 10.64 -11.78
CA TRP A 175 -4.82 10.08 -12.12
C TRP A 175 -3.67 11.08 -11.87
N LYS A 176 -3.99 12.39 -11.81
CA LYS A 176 -3.05 13.46 -11.45
C LYS A 176 -3.12 13.70 -9.94
N TRP A 177 -2.44 12.92 -9.17
CA TRP A 177 -2.46 12.85 -7.70
C TRP A 177 -2.35 14.17 -6.92
N SER A 178 -2.10 15.30 -7.57
CA SER A 178 -1.83 16.58 -6.91
C SER A 178 -3.06 17.34 -6.36
N HIS A 179 -4.31 16.83 -6.52
CA HIS A 179 -5.52 17.59 -6.19
C HIS A 179 -6.58 16.83 -5.37
N TRP A 180 -6.20 15.95 -4.47
CA TRP A 180 -7.12 15.16 -3.64
C TRP A 180 -8.12 15.99 -2.81
N GLN A 181 -7.76 17.20 -2.41
CA GLN A 181 -8.60 18.03 -1.53
C GLN A 181 -9.86 18.60 -2.20
N THR A 182 -9.87 18.77 -3.51
CA THR A 182 -11.02 19.31 -4.26
C THR A 182 -11.96 18.24 -4.78
N ALA A 183 -11.51 16.98 -4.83
CA ALA A 183 -12.25 15.84 -5.41
C ALA A 183 -13.48 15.43 -4.61
N GLY A 184 -13.42 15.49 -3.31
CA GLY A 184 -14.51 15.02 -2.45
C GLY A 184 -15.84 15.70 -2.74
N LYS A 185 -15.85 17.02 -2.91
CA LYS A 185 -17.10 17.79 -3.14
C LYS A 185 -17.74 17.52 -4.50
N ASN A 186 -16.95 17.39 -5.56
CA ASN A 186 -17.48 17.17 -6.91
C ASN A 186 -17.87 15.71 -7.16
N PHE A 187 -17.24 14.76 -6.48
CA PHE A 187 -17.60 13.35 -6.51
C PHE A 187 -19.00 13.09 -5.94
N TYR A 188 -19.31 13.68 -4.79
CA TYR A 188 -20.64 13.56 -4.18
C TYR A 188 -21.75 14.14 -5.06
N ARG A 189 -21.53 15.28 -5.70
CA ARG A 189 -22.51 15.95 -6.55
C ARG A 189 -22.85 15.12 -7.81
N LYS A 190 -21.84 14.49 -8.45
CA LYS A 190 -22.06 13.63 -9.64
C LYS A 190 -22.69 12.29 -9.30
N GLN A 191 -22.39 11.71 -8.14
CA GLN A 191 -23.09 10.50 -7.70
C GLN A 191 -24.58 10.74 -7.44
N GLN A 192 -24.96 11.88 -6.89
CA GLN A 192 -26.38 12.23 -6.71
C GLN A 192 -27.13 12.41 -8.03
N GLN A 193 -26.46 12.88 -9.09
CA GLN A 193 -27.08 13.04 -10.41
C GLN A 193 -27.25 11.74 -11.20
N ASN A 194 -26.43 10.71 -10.91
CA ASN A 194 -26.44 9.42 -11.61
C ASN A 194 -27.29 8.35 -10.90
N PHE A 195 -27.87 8.63 -9.74
CA PHE A 195 -28.85 7.76 -9.14
C PHE A 195 -30.25 8.08 -9.72
N PRO A 196 -30.97 7.09 -10.28
CA PRO A 196 -32.34 7.31 -10.69
C PRO A 196 -33.14 7.85 -9.51
N LYS A 197 -33.88 8.94 -9.76
CA LYS A 197 -34.81 9.55 -8.79
C LYS A 197 -36.00 8.61 -8.54
N HIS A 198 -35.79 7.53 -7.84
CA HIS A 198 -36.85 6.71 -7.31
C HIS A 198 -36.79 6.68 -5.79
N GLY A 199 -37.72 7.39 -5.20
CA GLY A 199 -38.05 7.36 -3.78
C GLY A 199 -37.54 8.56 -3.00
N HIS A 200 -38.42 9.54 -2.80
CA HIS A 200 -38.34 10.50 -1.71
C HIS A 200 -38.24 9.74 -0.39
N ILE A 201 -37.06 9.69 0.22
CA ILE A 201 -36.93 9.37 1.63
C ILE A 201 -36.62 10.70 2.33
N HIS A 202 -37.67 11.30 2.88
CA HIS A 202 -37.54 12.33 3.92
C HIS A 202 -36.71 11.74 5.05
N MET A 203 -35.51 12.21 5.28
CA MET A 203 -34.81 12.04 6.54
C MET A 203 -34.85 13.36 7.26
N GLU A 204 -35.80 13.47 8.21
CA GLU A 204 -35.71 14.44 9.28
C GLU A 204 -34.54 14.07 10.20
N TRP A 205 -33.71 15.05 10.46
CA TRP A 205 -32.65 14.99 11.47
C TRP A 205 -33.22 15.62 12.75
N SER A 206 -33.51 14.81 13.74
CA SER A 206 -33.62 15.19 15.15
C SER A 206 -32.37 14.79 15.91
#